data_978d4076eeea566e79367dd02a5abdf2
#
_entry.id   978d4076eeea566e79367dd02a5abdf2
#
_cell.length_a   1.000
_cell.length_b   1.000
_cell.length_c   1.000
_cell.angle_alpha   90.00
_cell.angle_beta   90.00
_cell.angle_gamma   90.00
#
_symmetry.space_group_name_H-M   'P 1'
#
loop_
_entity.id
_entity.type
_entity.pdbx_description
1 polymer ?
#
loop_
_entity_poly.entity_id
_entity_poly.type
_entity_poly.pdbx_seq_one_letter_code
_entity_poly.pdbx_strand_id
1 'polypeptide(L)'
;LEAARILAPGGALAIVWNQMAVSIPWVHRLTRIMRSGDVHRPDRPPTPGGNFAPMTLTQVAWEDRMTPEEILTLGTTRSSYIRSSEAGRARMQENLRWYLYEHLGYAPGEQVTIPYATLVWLTHL
;
A
#
# COMPACT_ATOMS: atom_id res chain seq x y z
N LEU A 1 23.37 -5.56 11.26
CA LEU A 1 22.45 -5.42 10.15
C LEU A 1 23.06 -4.61 9.03
N GLU A 2 22.60 -4.85 7.84
CA GLU A 2 23.18 -4.27 6.62
C GLU A 2 23.18 -2.74 6.64
N ALA A 3 22.07 -2.11 7.01
CA ALA A 3 21.97 -0.65 7.01
C ALA A 3 22.96 -0.03 8.00
N ALA A 4 23.02 -0.53 9.22
CA ALA A 4 23.95 -0.02 10.23
C ALA A 4 25.41 -0.23 9.83
N ARG A 5 25.69 -1.36 9.16
CA ARG A 5 27.05 -1.72 8.74
C ARG A 5 27.61 -0.81 7.66
N ILE A 6 26.77 -0.39 6.71
CA ILE A 6 27.21 0.38 5.54
C ILE A 6 27.15 1.89 5.75
N LEU A 7 26.44 2.39 6.78
CA LEU A 7 26.35 3.80 7.07
C LEU A 7 27.55 4.28 7.90
N ALA A 8 28.06 5.47 7.57
CA ALA A 8 29.05 6.15 8.37
C ALA A 8 28.44 6.63 9.69
N PRO A 9 29.25 6.87 10.76
CA PRO A 9 28.74 7.48 11.98
C PRO A 9 27.98 8.78 11.68
N GLY A 10 26.81 8.93 12.25
CA GLY A 10 25.93 10.06 11.96
C GLY A 10 25.13 9.94 10.68
N GLY A 11 25.25 8.83 9.95
CA GLY A 11 24.46 8.57 8.74
C GLY A 11 22.98 8.43 9.04
N ALA A 12 22.13 8.78 8.06
CA ALA A 12 20.69 8.70 8.16
C ALA A 12 20.13 7.50 7.41
N LEU A 13 19.06 6.92 7.95
CA LEU A 13 18.28 5.89 7.27
C LEU A 13 16.83 6.38 7.12
N ALA A 14 16.32 6.36 5.89
CA ALA A 14 14.93 6.68 5.62
C ALA A 14 14.24 5.44 5.05
N ILE A 15 13.07 5.11 5.60
CA ILE A 15 12.21 4.05 5.09
C ILE A 15 10.91 4.70 4.63
N VAL A 16 10.59 4.50 3.35
CA VAL A 16 9.45 5.15 2.71
C VAL A 16 8.45 4.08 2.24
N TRP A 17 7.22 4.18 2.71
CA TRP A 17 6.13 3.32 2.29
C TRP A 17 5.00 4.14 1.68
N ASN A 18 4.63 3.82 0.44
CA ASN A 18 3.44 4.38 -0.22
C ASN A 18 2.33 3.34 -0.16
N GLN A 19 1.17 3.74 0.30
CA GLN A 19 0.02 2.82 0.38
C GLN A 19 -1.29 3.56 0.27
N MET A 20 -2.35 2.83 -0.08
CA MET A 20 -3.70 3.36 -0.02
C MET A 20 -4.04 3.69 1.44
N ALA A 21 -4.87 4.71 1.66
CA ALA A 21 -5.23 5.19 2.99
C ALA A 21 -6.24 4.25 3.66
N VAL A 22 -5.73 3.17 4.26
CA VAL A 22 -6.54 2.10 4.85
C VAL A 22 -7.28 2.50 6.13
N SER A 23 -7.04 3.69 6.66
CA SER A 23 -7.85 4.26 7.74
C SER A 23 -9.27 4.59 7.27
N ILE A 24 -9.47 4.71 5.96
CA ILE A 24 -10.77 4.95 5.34
C ILE A 24 -11.41 3.59 5.01
N PRO A 25 -12.60 3.27 5.55
CA PRO A 25 -13.17 1.91 5.45
C PRO A 25 -13.30 1.36 4.03
N TRP A 26 -13.77 2.16 3.07
CA TRP A 26 -13.94 1.67 1.71
C TRP A 26 -12.60 1.38 1.01
N VAL A 27 -11.57 2.16 1.33
CA VAL A 27 -10.21 1.96 0.81
C VAL A 27 -9.60 0.70 1.43
N HIS A 28 -9.80 0.49 2.72
CA HIS A 28 -9.33 -0.72 3.40
C HIS A 28 -9.95 -1.96 2.78
N ARG A 29 -11.27 -1.93 2.52
CA ARG A 29 -11.96 -3.04 1.87
C ARG A 29 -11.42 -3.30 0.46
N LEU A 30 -11.13 -2.25 -0.30
CA LEU A 30 -10.51 -2.35 -1.62
C LEU A 30 -9.17 -3.08 -1.55
N THR A 31 -8.31 -2.70 -0.61
CA THR A 31 -6.99 -3.35 -0.46
C THR A 31 -7.12 -4.81 -0.06
N ARG A 32 -8.11 -5.15 0.75
CA ARG A 32 -8.37 -6.55 1.14
C ARG A 32 -8.83 -7.39 -0.04
N ILE A 33 -9.70 -6.85 -0.89
CA ILE A 33 -10.16 -7.54 -2.10
C ILE A 33 -8.99 -7.77 -3.06
N MET A 34 -8.12 -6.77 -3.20
CA MET A 34 -6.92 -6.86 -4.03
C MET A 34 -5.82 -7.71 -3.39
N ARG A 35 -5.97 -8.10 -2.13
CA ARG A 35 -4.97 -8.86 -1.36
C ARG A 35 -3.60 -8.20 -1.43
N SER A 36 -3.56 -6.92 -1.10
CA SER A 36 -2.36 -6.09 -1.21
C SER A 36 -1.25 -6.43 -0.20
N GLY A 37 -1.45 -7.43 0.63
CA GLY A 37 -0.48 -7.84 1.65
C GLY A 37 -0.61 -7.04 2.93
N ASP A 38 0.47 -7.03 3.73
CA ASP A 38 0.46 -6.36 5.01
C ASP A 38 0.39 -4.85 4.86
N VAL A 39 -0.39 -4.23 5.72
CA VAL A 39 -0.56 -2.79 5.78
C VAL A 39 0.46 -2.21 6.77
N HIS A 40 1.17 -1.18 6.33
CA HIS A 40 2.08 -0.45 7.19
C HIS A 40 1.30 0.54 8.05
N ARG A 41 1.50 0.49 9.36
CA ARG A 41 0.77 1.30 10.31
C ARG A 41 1.65 2.40 10.91
N PRO A 42 1.11 3.63 11.10
CA PRO A 42 1.88 4.71 11.73
C PRO A 42 2.30 4.42 13.16
N ASP A 43 1.56 3.58 13.88
CA ASP A 43 1.85 3.20 15.26
C ASP A 43 2.83 2.02 15.37
N ARG A 44 3.31 1.50 14.25
CA ARG A 44 4.23 0.37 14.20
C ARG A 44 5.48 0.74 13.39
N PRO A 45 6.47 1.37 14.03
CA PRO A 45 7.70 1.71 13.33
C PRO A 45 8.45 0.46 12.87
N PRO A 46 9.16 0.54 11.74
CA PRO A 46 10.06 -0.53 11.34
C PRO A 46 11.19 -0.69 12.33
N THR A 47 11.76 -1.89 12.38
CA THR A 47 12.85 -2.21 13.31
C THR A 47 14.12 -2.43 12.50
N PRO A 48 14.95 -1.38 12.30
CA PRO A 48 16.15 -1.53 11.47
C PRO A 48 17.28 -2.30 12.17
N GLY A 49 17.20 -2.44 13.50
CA GLY A 49 18.29 -3.03 14.28
C GLY A 49 19.49 -2.10 14.40
N GLY A 50 20.58 -2.58 15.04
CA GLY A 50 21.78 -1.78 15.24
C GLY A 50 21.57 -0.65 16.24
N ASN A 51 22.44 0.37 16.16
CA ASN A 51 22.47 1.49 17.09
C ASN A 51 21.76 2.73 16.54
N PHE A 52 20.66 2.54 15.84
CA PHE A 52 19.88 3.66 15.32
C PHE A 52 19.11 4.37 16.44
N ALA A 53 19.02 5.69 16.34
CA ALA A 53 18.18 6.49 17.20
C ALA A 53 16.69 6.11 17.01
N PRO A 54 15.79 6.49 17.94
CA PRO A 54 14.36 6.31 17.73
C PRO A 54 13.92 6.93 16.42
N MET A 55 13.00 6.25 15.72
CA MET A 55 12.51 6.70 14.44
C MET A 55 11.50 7.83 14.59
N THR A 56 11.54 8.78 13.67
CA THR A 56 10.52 9.81 13.52
C THR A 56 9.69 9.52 12.29
N LEU A 57 8.39 9.78 12.38
CA LEU A 57 7.45 9.56 11.30
C LEU A 57 6.97 10.87 10.70
N THR A 58 7.05 10.97 9.38
CA THR A 58 6.36 12.01 8.62
C THR A 58 5.33 11.32 7.72
N GLN A 59 4.10 11.82 7.75
CA GLN A 59 3.02 11.30 6.92
C GLN A 59 2.61 12.36 5.90
N VAL A 60 2.45 11.94 4.64
CA VAL A 60 1.95 12.80 3.58
C VAL A 60 0.70 12.15 2.98
N ALA A 61 -0.42 12.87 3.05
CA ALA A 61 -1.67 12.45 2.42
C ALA A 61 -1.72 12.98 0.99
N TRP A 62 -2.12 12.14 0.05
CA TRP A 62 -2.28 12.51 -1.34
C TRP A 62 -3.36 11.64 -2.00
N GLU A 63 -3.70 11.95 -3.23
CA GLU A 63 -4.75 11.24 -3.95
C GLU A 63 -4.26 10.84 -5.32
N ASP A 64 -4.72 9.68 -5.81
CA ASP A 64 -4.54 9.25 -7.17
C ASP A 64 -5.89 9.05 -7.83
N ARG A 65 -5.97 9.28 -9.12
CA ARG A 65 -7.20 9.11 -9.89
C ARG A 65 -7.01 7.99 -10.88
N MET A 66 -7.90 7.00 -10.80
CA MET A 66 -7.86 5.82 -11.66
C MET A 66 -9.27 5.48 -12.11
N THR A 67 -9.39 4.94 -13.31
CA THR A 67 -10.66 4.34 -13.74
C THR A 67 -10.82 2.99 -13.06
N PRO A 68 -12.05 2.44 -12.95
CA PRO A 68 -12.24 1.08 -12.45
C PRO A 68 -11.41 0.06 -13.23
N GLU A 69 -11.28 0.22 -14.54
CA GLU A 69 -10.49 -0.66 -15.40
C GLU A 69 -9.01 -0.63 -15.04
N GLU A 70 -8.48 0.56 -14.73
CA GLU A 70 -7.10 0.70 -14.26
C GLU A 70 -6.89 0.03 -12.89
N ILE A 71 -7.89 0.12 -12.00
CA ILE A 71 -7.84 -0.54 -10.69
C ILE A 71 -7.84 -2.06 -10.87
N LEU A 72 -8.64 -2.58 -11.79
CA LEU A 72 -8.65 -4.01 -12.12
C LEU A 72 -7.28 -4.47 -12.60
N THR A 73 -6.64 -3.69 -13.47
CA THR A 73 -5.28 -3.97 -13.94
C THR A 73 -4.26 -3.91 -12.81
N LEU A 74 -4.39 -2.91 -11.93
CA LEU A 74 -3.50 -2.80 -10.77
C LEU A 74 -3.57 -4.05 -9.89
N GLY A 75 -4.75 -4.62 -9.70
CA GLY A 75 -4.94 -5.86 -8.95
C GLY A 75 -4.13 -7.03 -9.50
N THR A 76 -3.92 -7.08 -10.81
CA THR A 76 -3.16 -8.16 -11.46
C THR A 76 -1.66 -8.06 -11.21
N THR A 77 -1.16 -6.92 -10.75
CA THR A 77 0.27 -6.73 -10.50
C THR A 77 0.69 -7.15 -9.09
N ARG A 78 -0.25 -7.51 -8.23
CA ARG A 78 0.04 -7.90 -6.85
C ARG A 78 0.62 -9.31 -6.78
N SER A 79 1.58 -9.50 -5.87
CA SER A 79 2.23 -10.80 -5.69
C SER A 79 1.24 -11.91 -5.36
N SER A 80 0.22 -11.61 -4.57
CA SER A 80 -0.82 -12.57 -4.22
C SER A 80 -1.63 -13.03 -5.44
N TYR A 81 -1.90 -12.12 -6.39
CA TYR A 81 -2.54 -12.47 -7.66
C TYR A 81 -1.64 -13.36 -8.50
N ILE A 82 -0.38 -12.97 -8.66
CA ILE A 82 0.60 -13.71 -9.48
C ILE A 82 0.78 -15.14 -8.95
N ARG A 83 0.77 -15.32 -7.63
CA ARG A 83 0.93 -16.63 -7.00
C ARG A 83 -0.36 -17.44 -6.89
N SER A 84 -1.50 -16.86 -7.21
CA SER A 84 -2.80 -17.54 -7.13
C SER A 84 -2.99 -18.51 -8.30
N SER A 85 -3.86 -19.50 -8.09
CA SER A 85 -4.34 -20.35 -9.16
C SER A 85 -5.18 -19.54 -10.16
N GLU A 86 -5.42 -20.10 -11.33
CA GLU A 86 -6.28 -19.48 -12.33
C GLU A 86 -7.67 -19.17 -11.77
N ALA A 87 -8.26 -20.13 -11.03
CA ALA A 87 -9.56 -19.94 -10.37
C ALA A 87 -9.50 -18.83 -9.32
N GLY A 88 -8.42 -18.72 -8.56
CA GLY A 88 -8.22 -17.68 -7.56
C GLY A 88 -8.09 -16.30 -8.20
N ARG A 89 -7.38 -16.20 -9.33
CA ARG A 89 -7.25 -14.95 -10.10
C ARG A 89 -8.60 -14.49 -10.64
N ALA A 90 -9.38 -15.41 -11.21
CA ALA A 90 -10.71 -15.10 -11.73
C ALA A 90 -11.63 -14.61 -10.61
N ARG A 91 -11.59 -15.24 -9.45
CA ARG A 91 -12.40 -14.86 -8.29
C ARG A 91 -12.03 -13.48 -7.78
N MET A 92 -10.74 -13.16 -7.70
CA MET A 92 -10.28 -11.84 -7.28
C MET A 92 -10.78 -10.76 -8.24
N GLN A 93 -10.66 -10.98 -9.53
CA GLN A 93 -11.13 -10.03 -10.55
C GLN A 93 -12.65 -9.86 -10.52
N GLU A 94 -13.39 -10.93 -10.32
CA GLU A 94 -14.84 -10.87 -10.18
C GLU A 94 -15.27 -10.09 -8.94
N ASN A 95 -14.64 -10.37 -7.79
CA ASN A 95 -14.91 -9.64 -6.55
C ASN A 95 -14.58 -8.15 -6.70
N LEU A 96 -13.49 -7.83 -7.36
CA LEU A 96 -13.06 -6.44 -7.58
C LEU A 96 -14.04 -5.70 -8.51
N ARG A 97 -14.49 -6.35 -9.59
CA ARG A 97 -15.52 -5.79 -10.48
C ARG A 97 -16.81 -5.53 -9.73
N TRP A 98 -17.27 -6.49 -8.95
CA TRP A 98 -18.46 -6.33 -8.13
C TRP A 98 -18.33 -5.14 -7.20
N TYR A 99 -17.20 -5.03 -6.51
CA TYR A 99 -16.97 -3.96 -5.54
C TYR A 99 -17.00 -2.58 -6.20
N LEU A 100 -16.32 -2.44 -7.33
CA LEU A 100 -16.20 -1.15 -8.02
C LEU A 100 -17.49 -0.74 -8.71
N TYR A 101 -18.12 -1.64 -9.45
CA TYR A 101 -19.28 -1.31 -10.28
C TYR A 101 -20.60 -1.45 -9.55
N GLU A 102 -20.77 -2.50 -8.75
CA GLU A 102 -22.05 -2.80 -8.10
C GLU A 102 -22.13 -2.15 -6.71
N HIS A 103 -21.14 -2.36 -5.89
CA HIS A 103 -21.17 -1.89 -4.50
C HIS A 103 -20.88 -0.38 -4.39
N LEU A 104 -19.80 0.09 -4.99
CA LEU A 104 -19.45 1.51 -5.00
C LEU A 104 -20.19 2.30 -6.07
N GLY A 105 -20.68 1.63 -7.12
CA GLY A 105 -21.54 2.22 -8.13
C GLY A 105 -20.83 3.07 -9.17
N TYR A 106 -19.53 2.87 -9.39
CA TYR A 106 -18.83 3.58 -10.46
C TYR A 106 -19.22 3.07 -11.83
N ALA A 107 -19.29 3.98 -12.80
CA ALA A 107 -19.50 3.63 -14.21
C ALA A 107 -18.16 3.28 -14.86
N PRO A 108 -18.14 2.46 -15.94
CA PRO A 108 -16.95 2.23 -16.73
C PRO A 108 -16.34 3.56 -17.21
N GLY A 109 -15.04 3.73 -17.05
CA GLY A 109 -14.33 4.95 -17.43
C GLY A 109 -14.46 6.12 -16.46
N GLU A 110 -15.26 6.00 -15.41
CA GLU A 110 -15.42 7.05 -14.42
C GLU A 110 -14.14 7.18 -13.57
N GLN A 111 -13.77 8.40 -13.18
CA GLN A 111 -12.60 8.64 -12.34
C GLN A 111 -12.90 8.30 -10.88
N VAL A 112 -12.12 7.36 -10.33
CA VAL A 112 -12.15 7.02 -8.91
C VAL A 112 -11.00 7.74 -8.22
N THR A 113 -11.31 8.59 -7.25
CA THR A 113 -10.29 9.25 -6.45
C THR A 113 -9.93 8.36 -5.28
N ILE A 114 -8.69 7.87 -5.26
CA ILE A 114 -8.21 6.97 -4.23
C ILE A 114 -7.27 7.74 -3.29
N PRO A 115 -7.62 7.88 -2.00
CA PRO A 115 -6.71 8.47 -1.03
C PRO A 115 -5.53 7.54 -0.76
N TYR A 116 -4.34 8.13 -0.74
CA TYR A 116 -3.08 7.45 -0.43
C TYR A 116 -2.39 8.11 0.74
N ALA A 117 -1.49 7.39 1.36
CA ALA A 117 -0.61 7.91 2.39
C ALA A 117 0.82 7.44 2.12
N THR A 118 1.76 8.37 2.27
CA THR A 118 3.19 8.04 2.28
C THR A 118 3.69 8.16 3.71
N LEU A 119 4.28 7.08 4.22
CA LEU A 119 4.89 7.04 5.54
C LEU A 119 6.41 7.13 5.36
N VAL A 120 7.02 8.14 5.95
CA VAL A 120 8.47 8.32 5.93
C VAL A 120 9.00 8.17 7.34
N TRP A 121 9.69 7.07 7.60
CA TRP A 121 10.38 6.81 8.85
C TRP A 121 11.84 7.22 8.72
N LEU A 122 12.30 8.10 9.59
CA LEU A 122 13.67 8.60 9.57
C LEU A 122 14.36 8.35 10.90
N THR A 123 15.58 7.86 10.83
CA THR A 123 16.44 7.70 11.98
C THR A 123 17.90 7.99 11.62
N HIS A 124 18.74 8.14 12.61
CA HIS A 124 20.17 8.38 12.48
C HIS A 124 20.96 7.32 13.22
N LEU A 125 22.13 7.03 12.71
CA LEU A 125 23.07 6.14 13.37
C LEU A 125 23.79 6.88 14.51
#